data_524363de2743039252422ba67587d51b
#
_entry.id   524363de2743039252422ba67587d51b
#
_cell.length_a   1.000
_cell.length_b   1.000
_cell.length_c   1.000
_cell.angle_alpha   90.00
_cell.angle_beta   90.00
_cell.angle_gamma   90.00
#
_symmetry.space_group_name_H-M   'P 1'
#
loop_
_entity.id
_entity.type
_entity.pdbx_description
1 polymer ?
#
loop_
_entity_poly.entity_id
_entity_poly.type
_entity_poly.pdbx_seq_one_letter_code
_entity_poly.pdbx_strand_id
1 'polypeptide(L)'
;MFLRRILLALGFAGVIAAGAVWFQVSSSAVPAQGGDLALPGLSAPVTVLRDGLGIPYIFAQNTPDLLRAQGFVTAQHRLFQMELFRATWQGRLAASIGEAGLASDIRMRVLGIEQNSRRHTQQLSADSRAWLQPYVDGVNAYIDAHTGDHPLELGVVGLDARPWELADLVALIHFVHYTHATNFKAEMLAQQLADHLGAERAAELMPLMRNRSSARATDGEQGSPGGDIAAAPPATGAAHGLGSVRLLFAPEPPRNGGIGSNNWAISAARSASGHAMLANDPHLDNRILPGMFHPVGLFAPGIQAVGATLPGLPGLLLGRTEHVAFGVTNAYGDVQDVYVETLDPENPEHYLEGGRSLPFRRNEQLISVKDGDAPGGMRE
;
A
#
# COMPACT_ATOMS: atom_id res chain seq x y z
N MET A 1 26.67 2.96 -53.67
CA MET A 1 27.19 1.74 -53.01
C MET A 1 27.53 1.95 -51.52
N PHE A 2 28.16 3.06 -51.17
CA PHE A 2 28.56 3.42 -49.80
C PHE A 2 27.39 3.62 -48.84
N LEU A 3 26.36 4.37 -49.18
CA LEU A 3 25.18 4.62 -48.38
C LEU A 3 24.40 3.33 -48.02
N ARG A 4 24.28 2.40 -48.98
CA ARG A 4 23.63 1.07 -48.76
C ARG A 4 24.40 0.23 -47.73
N ARG A 5 25.75 0.32 -47.72
CA ARG A 5 26.58 -0.40 -46.72
C ARG A 5 26.41 0.20 -45.32
N ILE A 6 26.28 1.52 -45.21
CA ILE A 6 26.03 2.20 -43.92
C ILE A 6 24.64 1.79 -43.39
N LEU A 7 23.59 1.83 -44.24
CA LEU A 7 22.26 1.43 -43.81
C LEU A 7 22.18 -0.05 -43.38
N LEU A 8 22.91 -0.94 -44.05
CA LEU A 8 23.00 -2.35 -43.67
C LEU A 8 23.75 -2.51 -42.35
N ALA A 9 24.84 -1.78 -42.13
CA ALA A 9 25.59 -1.80 -40.88
C ALA A 9 24.76 -1.29 -39.69
N LEU A 10 24.01 -0.20 -39.87
CA LEU A 10 23.10 0.35 -38.85
C LEU A 10 21.95 -0.61 -38.57
N GLY A 11 21.36 -1.23 -39.59
CA GLY A 11 20.33 -2.26 -39.41
C GLY A 11 20.84 -3.47 -38.63
N PHE A 12 22.05 -3.95 -38.96
CA PHE A 12 22.68 -5.06 -38.25
C PHE A 12 23.04 -4.71 -36.79
N ALA A 13 23.56 -3.51 -36.54
CA ALA A 13 23.80 -3.00 -35.19
C ALA A 13 22.50 -2.89 -34.38
N GLY A 14 21.40 -2.45 -35.00
CA GLY A 14 20.07 -2.40 -34.40
C GLY A 14 19.55 -3.80 -34.01
N VAL A 15 19.74 -4.80 -34.87
CA VAL A 15 19.36 -6.19 -34.56
C VAL A 15 20.19 -6.76 -33.41
N ILE A 16 21.50 -6.50 -33.39
CA ILE A 16 22.37 -6.93 -32.27
C ILE A 16 21.95 -6.26 -30.97
N ALA A 17 21.68 -4.96 -30.98
CA ALA A 17 21.22 -4.23 -29.80
C ALA A 17 19.87 -4.76 -29.31
N ALA A 18 18.92 -4.98 -30.20
CA ALA A 18 17.63 -5.60 -29.86
C ALA A 18 17.78 -7.03 -29.32
N GLY A 19 18.68 -7.83 -29.92
CA GLY A 19 19.00 -9.16 -29.44
C GLY A 19 19.69 -9.16 -28.07
N ALA A 20 20.59 -8.22 -27.82
CA ALA A 20 21.22 -8.06 -26.51
C ALA A 20 20.21 -7.62 -25.43
N VAL A 21 19.34 -6.67 -25.75
CA VAL A 21 18.24 -6.26 -24.86
C VAL A 21 17.30 -7.43 -24.60
N TRP A 22 16.90 -8.15 -25.64
CA TRP A 22 16.06 -9.35 -25.50
C TRP A 22 16.73 -10.43 -24.62
N PHE A 23 18.00 -10.70 -24.84
CA PHE A 23 18.78 -11.65 -24.04
C PHE A 23 18.85 -11.20 -22.57
N GLN A 24 19.17 -9.93 -22.34
CA GLN A 24 19.19 -9.34 -21.00
C GLN A 24 17.84 -9.46 -20.30
N VAL A 25 16.76 -9.08 -20.99
CA VAL A 25 15.39 -9.17 -20.46
C VAL A 25 14.98 -10.62 -20.19
N SER A 26 15.31 -11.55 -21.09
CA SER A 26 14.91 -12.96 -20.94
C SER A 26 15.78 -13.74 -19.95
N SER A 27 17.01 -13.34 -19.72
CA SER A 27 17.94 -14.04 -18.80
C SER A 27 17.89 -13.52 -17.37
N SER A 28 17.63 -12.22 -17.15
CA SER A 28 17.58 -11.61 -15.82
C SER A 28 16.19 -11.61 -15.18
N ALA A 29 15.14 -11.92 -15.95
CA ALA A 29 13.76 -11.76 -15.47
C ALA A 29 13.12 -13.01 -14.87
N VAL A 30 13.75 -14.19 -14.95
CA VAL A 30 13.15 -15.44 -14.46
C VAL A 30 13.97 -15.95 -13.27
N PRO A 31 13.48 -15.77 -12.03
CA PRO A 31 14.11 -16.41 -10.87
C PRO A 31 14.24 -17.91 -11.08
N ALA A 32 15.33 -18.51 -10.58
CA ALA A 32 15.52 -19.96 -10.61
C ALA A 32 14.28 -20.65 -10.01
N GLN A 33 13.56 -21.41 -10.83
CA GLN A 33 12.30 -22.05 -10.42
C GLN A 33 12.49 -23.42 -9.77
N GLY A 34 13.72 -23.90 -9.66
CA GLY A 34 14.04 -25.17 -9.05
C GLY A 34 15.52 -25.26 -8.64
N GLY A 35 15.83 -26.24 -7.83
CA GLY A 35 17.16 -26.45 -7.26
C GLY A 35 17.22 -26.10 -5.77
N ASP A 36 18.40 -26.30 -5.19
CA ASP A 36 18.66 -26.01 -3.79
C ASP A 36 19.20 -24.58 -3.66
N LEU A 37 18.60 -23.81 -2.77
CA LEU A 37 19.00 -22.44 -2.46
C LEU A 37 19.42 -22.34 -0.99
N ALA A 38 20.52 -21.66 -0.72
CA ALA A 38 20.90 -21.31 0.64
C ALA A 38 20.11 -20.11 1.12
N LEU A 39 19.25 -20.30 2.12
CA LEU A 39 18.53 -19.23 2.81
C LEU A 39 19.08 -19.11 4.23
N PRO A 40 19.86 -18.08 4.55
CA PRO A 40 20.44 -17.89 5.89
C PRO A 40 19.37 -17.77 6.98
N GLY A 41 19.66 -18.32 8.15
CA GLY A 41 18.80 -18.20 9.33
C GLY A 41 17.63 -19.17 9.40
N LEU A 42 17.52 -20.15 8.50
CA LEU A 42 16.65 -21.29 8.65
C LEU A 42 17.16 -22.23 9.73
N SER A 43 16.28 -22.75 10.57
CA SER A 43 16.59 -23.77 11.58
C SER A 43 16.45 -25.21 11.02
N ALA A 44 15.65 -25.36 9.96
CA ALA A 44 15.44 -26.64 9.26
C ALA A 44 15.18 -26.37 7.74
N PRO A 45 15.41 -27.39 6.88
CA PRO A 45 15.10 -27.25 5.47
C PRO A 45 13.64 -26.91 5.21
N VAL A 46 13.42 -26.02 4.22
CA VAL A 46 12.11 -25.63 3.73
C VAL A 46 11.97 -26.09 2.29
N THR A 47 10.84 -26.68 1.93
CA THR A 47 10.51 -27.07 0.57
C THR A 47 9.53 -26.08 -0.04
N VAL A 48 9.82 -25.60 -1.25
CA VAL A 48 8.93 -24.74 -2.03
C VAL A 48 8.56 -25.47 -3.31
N LEU A 49 7.29 -25.85 -3.42
CA LEU A 49 6.73 -26.42 -4.65
C LEU A 49 5.99 -25.35 -5.42
N ARG A 50 6.02 -25.43 -6.75
CA ARG A 50 5.24 -24.53 -7.61
C ARG A 50 4.32 -25.35 -8.51
N ASP A 51 3.07 -24.90 -8.64
CA ASP A 51 2.13 -25.51 -9.56
C ASP A 51 2.36 -25.03 -11.01
N GLY A 52 1.50 -25.48 -11.93
CA GLY A 52 1.58 -25.11 -13.35
C GLY A 52 1.37 -23.63 -13.65
N LEU A 53 0.88 -22.83 -12.67
CA LEU A 53 0.72 -21.38 -12.75
C LEU A 53 1.86 -20.63 -12.03
N GLY A 54 2.83 -21.35 -11.46
CA GLY A 54 3.93 -20.78 -10.70
C GLY A 54 3.56 -20.37 -9.28
N ILE A 55 2.38 -20.72 -8.78
CA ILE A 55 1.94 -20.42 -7.42
C ILE A 55 2.80 -21.22 -6.42
N PRO A 56 3.47 -20.56 -5.45
CA PRO A 56 4.33 -21.25 -4.50
C PRO A 56 3.54 -21.87 -3.34
N TYR A 57 3.89 -23.08 -2.97
CA TYR A 57 3.45 -23.82 -1.79
C TYR A 57 4.67 -24.08 -0.91
N ILE A 58 4.70 -23.47 0.27
CA ILE A 58 5.87 -23.46 1.17
C ILE A 58 5.62 -24.41 2.33
N PHE A 59 6.52 -25.39 2.51
CA PHE A 59 6.47 -26.41 3.54
C PHE A 59 7.64 -26.25 4.49
N ALA A 60 7.39 -25.96 5.76
CA ALA A 60 8.40 -25.75 6.79
C ALA A 60 8.14 -26.60 8.04
N GLN A 61 9.16 -26.77 8.88
CA GLN A 61 9.03 -27.53 10.14
C GLN A 61 8.60 -26.66 11.33
N ASN A 62 8.58 -25.32 11.15
CA ASN A 62 8.15 -24.34 12.16
C ASN A 62 7.70 -23.04 11.50
N THR A 63 7.01 -22.20 12.26
CA THR A 63 6.46 -20.93 11.78
C THR A 63 7.52 -19.89 11.41
N PRO A 64 8.62 -19.68 12.18
CA PRO A 64 9.66 -18.74 11.79
C PRO A 64 10.29 -19.07 10.42
N ASP A 65 10.63 -20.34 10.16
CA ASP A 65 11.17 -20.76 8.89
C ASP A 65 10.16 -20.62 7.74
N LEU A 66 8.86 -20.90 8.02
CA LEU A 66 7.77 -20.69 7.07
C LEU A 66 7.68 -19.21 6.62
N LEU A 67 7.67 -18.29 7.60
CA LEU A 67 7.56 -16.86 7.31
C LEU A 67 8.81 -16.30 6.64
N ARG A 68 9.99 -16.77 7.02
CA ARG A 68 11.26 -16.41 6.35
C ARG A 68 11.24 -16.84 4.89
N ALA A 69 10.84 -18.07 4.62
CA ALA A 69 10.72 -18.57 3.25
C ALA A 69 9.62 -17.83 2.46
N GLN A 70 8.51 -17.48 3.10
CA GLN A 70 7.47 -16.66 2.46
C GLN A 70 8.02 -15.29 2.06
N GLY A 71 8.78 -14.62 2.93
CA GLY A 71 9.42 -13.33 2.63
C GLY A 71 10.36 -13.42 1.43
N PHE A 72 11.23 -14.43 1.41
CA PHE A 72 12.15 -14.69 0.31
C PHE A 72 11.41 -14.93 -1.01
N VAL A 73 10.42 -15.83 -1.02
CA VAL A 73 9.61 -16.15 -2.21
C VAL A 73 8.79 -14.97 -2.69
N THR A 74 8.26 -14.15 -1.76
CA THR A 74 7.52 -12.94 -2.14
C THR A 74 8.44 -11.92 -2.81
N ALA A 75 9.62 -11.69 -2.27
CA ALA A 75 10.62 -10.82 -2.90
C ALA A 75 11.06 -11.37 -4.27
N GLN A 76 11.30 -12.68 -4.37
CA GLN A 76 11.63 -13.34 -5.63
C GLN A 76 10.60 -13.06 -6.74
N HIS A 77 9.31 -12.99 -6.40
CA HIS A 77 8.23 -12.81 -7.37
C HIS A 77 7.79 -11.36 -7.55
N ARG A 78 7.99 -10.51 -6.55
CA ARG A 78 7.27 -9.23 -6.43
C ARG A 78 8.15 -8.06 -5.97
N LEU A 79 9.48 -8.18 -5.96
CA LEU A 79 10.37 -7.15 -5.42
C LEU A 79 10.12 -5.77 -6.06
N PHE A 80 9.93 -5.69 -7.37
CA PHE A 80 9.61 -4.43 -8.05
C PHE A 80 8.35 -3.79 -7.48
N GLN A 81 7.27 -4.56 -7.32
CA GLN A 81 6.00 -4.06 -6.77
C GLN A 81 6.16 -3.61 -5.32
N MET A 82 6.92 -4.36 -4.52
CA MET A 82 7.22 -4.02 -3.13
C MET A 82 7.98 -2.69 -3.03
N GLU A 83 9.01 -2.50 -3.86
CA GLU A 83 9.79 -1.25 -3.89
C GLU A 83 8.98 -0.06 -4.43
N LEU A 84 8.13 -0.28 -5.42
CA LEU A 84 7.23 0.77 -5.93
C LEU A 84 6.25 1.24 -4.85
N PHE A 85 5.65 0.32 -4.12
CA PHE A 85 4.78 0.66 -2.98
C PHE A 85 5.58 1.40 -1.90
N ARG A 86 6.77 0.89 -1.53
CA ARG A 86 7.63 1.53 -0.54
C ARG A 86 8.00 2.96 -0.95
N ALA A 87 8.40 3.17 -2.20
CA ALA A 87 8.68 4.51 -2.73
C ALA A 87 7.44 5.43 -2.65
N THR A 88 6.25 4.87 -2.89
CA THR A 88 4.99 5.62 -2.81
C THR A 88 4.74 6.14 -1.40
N TRP A 89 4.63 5.28 -0.39
CA TRP A 89 4.30 5.74 0.96
C TRP A 89 5.43 6.54 1.64
N GLN A 90 6.67 6.38 1.17
CA GLN A 90 7.80 7.20 1.63
C GLN A 90 7.86 8.56 0.95
N GLY A 91 7.01 8.82 -0.06
CA GLY A 91 7.05 10.05 -0.83
C GLY A 91 8.39 10.25 -1.55
N ARG A 92 8.80 9.25 -2.34
CA ARG A 92 10.08 9.21 -3.07
C ARG A 92 9.93 8.89 -4.56
N LEU A 93 8.71 8.91 -5.09
CA LEU A 93 8.46 8.63 -6.51
C LEU A 93 9.10 9.69 -7.41
N ALA A 94 9.06 10.96 -7.01
CA ALA A 94 9.61 12.06 -7.80
C ALA A 94 11.12 11.92 -8.05
N ALA A 95 11.86 11.28 -7.16
CA ALA A 95 13.28 10.96 -7.36
C ALA A 95 13.51 9.96 -8.51
N SER A 96 12.49 9.19 -8.89
CA SER A 96 12.57 8.19 -9.96
C SER A 96 11.88 8.65 -11.24
N ILE A 97 10.64 9.18 -11.15
CA ILE A 97 9.81 9.54 -12.30
C ILE A 97 9.63 11.05 -12.49
N GLY A 98 10.38 11.86 -11.77
CA GLY A 98 10.36 13.34 -11.91
C GLY A 98 9.08 13.98 -11.41
N GLU A 99 8.71 15.10 -12.02
CA GLU A 99 7.54 15.92 -11.68
C GLU A 99 6.23 15.11 -11.56
N ALA A 100 6.08 14.05 -12.35
CA ALA A 100 4.89 13.19 -12.31
C ALA A 100 4.65 12.54 -10.94
N GLY A 101 5.71 12.33 -10.15
CA GLY A 101 5.64 11.75 -8.81
C GLY A 101 5.41 12.78 -7.70
N LEU A 102 5.70 14.06 -7.95
CA LEU A 102 5.81 15.08 -6.90
C LEU A 102 4.52 15.29 -6.10
N ALA A 103 3.36 15.35 -6.75
CA ALA A 103 2.08 15.53 -6.06
C ALA A 103 1.75 14.35 -5.13
N SER A 104 2.12 13.12 -5.53
CA SER A 104 2.00 11.93 -4.68
C SER A 104 2.93 12.01 -3.48
N ASP A 105 4.18 12.40 -3.71
CA ASP A 105 5.20 12.49 -2.66
C ASP A 105 4.83 13.52 -1.60
N ILE A 106 4.40 14.71 -2.01
CA ILE A 106 3.90 15.74 -1.09
C ILE A 106 2.77 15.19 -0.24
N ARG A 107 1.78 14.52 -0.86
CA ARG A 107 0.63 13.93 -0.14
C ARG A 107 1.10 12.92 0.91
N MET A 108 1.95 11.96 0.54
CA MET A 108 2.43 10.92 1.45
C MET A 108 3.26 11.50 2.59
N ARG A 109 4.07 12.53 2.32
CA ARG A 109 4.85 13.25 3.34
C ARG A 109 3.97 14.02 4.31
N VAL A 110 2.92 14.68 3.83
CA VAL A 110 1.93 15.38 4.68
C VAL A 110 1.16 14.39 5.55
N LEU A 111 0.73 13.25 5.00
CA LEU A 111 0.07 12.18 5.78
C LEU A 111 1.00 11.53 6.81
N GLY A 112 2.31 11.58 6.57
CA GLY A 112 3.30 11.08 7.52
C GLY A 112 3.25 9.56 7.73
N ILE A 113 2.85 8.78 6.72
CA ILE A 113 2.71 7.31 6.81
C ILE A 113 4.02 6.69 7.30
N GLU A 114 5.15 7.03 6.71
CA GLU A 114 6.44 6.49 7.12
C GLU A 114 6.78 6.82 8.58
N GLN A 115 6.62 8.08 8.97
CA GLN A 115 6.94 8.54 10.34
C GLN A 115 6.05 7.87 11.38
N ASN A 116 4.75 7.75 11.10
CA ASN A 116 3.80 7.09 11.97
C ASN A 116 4.11 5.58 12.08
N SER A 117 4.48 4.95 10.98
CA SER A 117 4.84 3.54 10.94
C SER A 117 6.09 3.24 11.77
N ARG A 118 7.11 4.08 11.70
CA ARG A 118 8.32 3.98 12.54
C ARG A 118 7.96 4.08 14.03
N ARG A 119 7.07 5.00 14.41
CA ARG A 119 6.58 5.13 15.82
C ARG A 119 5.80 3.89 16.26
N HIS A 120 4.88 3.39 15.44
CA HIS A 120 4.10 2.20 15.76
C HIS A 120 4.98 0.94 15.84
N THR A 121 5.99 0.84 14.99
CA THR A 121 6.94 -0.27 15.04
C THR A 121 7.66 -0.33 16.40
N GLN A 122 7.94 0.81 17.03
CA GLN A 122 8.53 0.84 18.38
C GLN A 122 7.60 0.28 19.45
N GLN A 123 6.29 0.31 19.22
CA GLN A 123 5.25 -0.15 20.16
C GLN A 123 4.84 -1.62 19.93
N LEU A 124 5.38 -2.29 18.89
CA LEU A 124 5.11 -3.71 18.67
C LEU A 124 5.55 -4.55 19.86
N SER A 125 4.69 -5.47 20.29
CA SER A 125 5.02 -6.46 21.30
C SER A 125 6.18 -7.36 20.86
N ALA A 126 6.83 -8.01 21.81
CA ALA A 126 7.88 -9.00 21.51
C ALA A 126 7.34 -10.14 20.62
N ASP A 127 6.13 -10.61 20.90
CA ASP A 127 5.47 -11.66 20.11
C ASP A 127 5.19 -11.20 18.66
N SER A 128 4.67 -9.98 18.49
CA SER A 128 4.45 -9.42 17.16
C SER A 128 5.76 -9.31 16.37
N ARG A 129 6.83 -8.86 17.01
CA ARG A 129 8.16 -8.80 16.40
C ARG A 129 8.67 -10.19 16.03
N ALA A 130 8.54 -11.16 16.92
CA ALA A 130 8.95 -12.54 16.66
C ALA A 130 8.22 -13.17 15.47
N TRP A 131 6.97 -12.77 15.23
CA TRP A 131 6.19 -13.19 14.08
C TRP A 131 6.60 -12.48 12.77
N LEU A 132 6.84 -11.17 12.81
CA LEU A 132 7.01 -10.34 11.62
C LEU A 132 8.47 -10.33 11.14
N GLN A 133 9.44 -10.37 12.05
CA GLN A 133 10.86 -10.25 11.72
C GLN A 133 11.37 -11.36 10.76
N PRO A 134 11.02 -12.65 10.93
CA PRO A 134 11.46 -13.68 9.99
C PRO A 134 11.07 -13.41 8.54
N TYR A 135 9.88 -12.83 8.30
CA TYR A 135 9.45 -12.46 6.96
C TYR A 135 10.35 -11.36 6.36
N VAL A 136 10.62 -10.30 7.13
CA VAL A 136 11.52 -9.21 6.72
C VAL A 136 12.92 -9.72 6.43
N ASP A 137 13.43 -10.61 7.29
CA ASP A 137 14.74 -11.24 7.08
C ASP A 137 14.79 -12.08 5.79
N GLY A 138 13.67 -12.75 5.46
CA GLY A 138 13.54 -13.50 4.20
C GLY A 138 13.55 -12.60 2.97
N VAL A 139 12.84 -11.46 3.02
CA VAL A 139 12.89 -10.43 1.97
C VAL A 139 14.33 -9.95 1.77
N ASN A 140 15.00 -9.59 2.85
CA ASN A 140 16.38 -9.10 2.82
C ASN A 140 17.36 -10.13 2.30
N ALA A 141 17.20 -11.39 2.68
CA ALA A 141 18.03 -12.47 2.17
C ALA A 141 17.92 -12.62 0.64
N TYR A 142 16.73 -12.38 0.05
CA TYR A 142 16.59 -12.34 -1.41
C TYR A 142 17.31 -11.12 -2.01
N ILE A 143 17.13 -9.93 -1.44
CA ILE A 143 17.78 -8.70 -1.91
C ILE A 143 19.30 -8.85 -1.88
N ASP A 144 19.86 -9.35 -0.78
CA ASP A 144 21.31 -9.53 -0.60
C ASP A 144 21.88 -10.55 -1.58
N ALA A 145 21.18 -11.68 -1.77
CA ALA A 145 21.61 -12.75 -2.67
C ALA A 145 21.62 -12.33 -4.16
N HIS A 146 20.85 -11.30 -4.52
CA HIS A 146 20.71 -10.81 -5.90
C HIS A 146 21.25 -9.38 -6.06
N THR A 147 22.16 -8.95 -5.19
CA THR A 147 22.82 -7.64 -5.31
C THR A 147 23.50 -7.51 -6.68
N GLY A 148 23.08 -6.53 -7.47
CA GLY A 148 23.53 -6.31 -8.84
C GLY A 148 22.75 -7.10 -9.92
N ASP A 149 21.80 -7.95 -9.53
CA ASP A 149 20.92 -8.73 -10.43
C ASP A 149 19.46 -8.64 -9.96
N HIS A 150 19.02 -7.43 -9.66
CA HIS A 150 17.64 -7.17 -9.28
C HIS A 150 16.71 -7.12 -10.52
N PRO A 151 15.38 -7.22 -10.34
CA PRO A 151 14.41 -7.10 -11.42
C PRO A 151 14.68 -5.88 -12.32
N LEU A 152 14.68 -6.11 -13.65
CA LEU A 152 14.96 -5.09 -14.66
C LEU A 152 14.10 -3.83 -14.49
N GLU A 153 12.85 -4.02 -14.07
CA GLU A 153 11.86 -2.96 -13.88
C GLU A 153 12.34 -1.91 -12.87
N LEU A 154 13.10 -2.31 -11.85
CA LEU A 154 13.70 -1.36 -10.89
C LEU A 154 14.64 -0.39 -11.60
N GLY A 155 15.54 -0.92 -12.43
CA GLY A 155 16.47 -0.08 -13.21
C GLY A 155 15.77 0.81 -14.23
N VAL A 156 14.72 0.30 -14.90
CA VAL A 156 13.93 1.08 -15.89
C VAL A 156 13.22 2.25 -15.22
N VAL A 157 12.65 2.03 -14.04
CA VAL A 157 11.94 3.10 -13.30
C VAL A 157 12.91 3.99 -12.53
N GLY A 158 14.13 3.53 -12.26
CA GLY A 158 15.12 4.24 -11.43
C GLY A 158 14.85 4.07 -9.93
N LEU A 159 14.35 2.90 -9.54
CA LEU A 159 14.21 2.49 -8.15
C LEU A 159 15.34 1.53 -7.77
N ASP A 160 15.77 1.61 -6.52
CA ASP A 160 16.75 0.70 -5.96
C ASP A 160 16.10 -0.26 -4.96
N ALA A 161 16.46 -1.53 -5.01
CA ALA A 161 16.16 -2.44 -3.92
C ALA A 161 17.00 -2.07 -2.70
N ARG A 162 16.33 -1.89 -1.56
CA ARG A 162 16.95 -1.55 -0.28
C ARG A 162 16.51 -2.54 0.79
N PRO A 163 17.32 -2.79 1.83
CA PRO A 163 16.89 -3.62 2.94
C PRO A 163 15.55 -3.15 3.51
N TRP A 164 14.67 -4.10 3.76
CA TRP A 164 13.38 -3.87 4.41
C TRP A 164 13.52 -3.87 5.92
N GLU A 165 12.71 -3.05 6.57
CA GLU A 165 12.57 -2.97 8.03
C GLU A 165 11.15 -3.37 8.44
N LEU A 166 10.94 -3.69 9.72
CA LEU A 166 9.58 -3.90 10.25
C LEU A 166 8.69 -2.67 10.04
N ALA A 167 9.28 -1.48 10.00
CA ALA A 167 8.56 -0.24 9.74
C ALA A 167 7.95 -0.21 8.33
N ASP A 168 8.58 -0.83 7.32
CA ASP A 168 8.04 -0.91 5.97
C ASP A 168 6.79 -1.78 5.92
N LEU A 169 6.80 -2.90 6.66
CA LEU A 169 5.64 -3.76 6.78
C LEU A 169 4.46 -3.04 7.46
N VAL A 170 4.71 -2.33 8.56
CA VAL A 170 3.70 -1.50 9.24
C VAL A 170 3.22 -0.37 8.31
N ALA A 171 4.12 0.23 7.53
CA ALA A 171 3.77 1.27 6.56
C ALA A 171 2.86 0.77 5.44
N LEU A 172 3.07 -0.46 4.96
CA LEU A 172 2.18 -1.08 3.98
C LEU A 172 0.76 -1.22 4.55
N ILE A 173 0.60 -1.63 5.80
CA ILE A 173 -0.70 -1.73 6.47
C ILE A 173 -1.36 -0.34 6.55
N HIS A 174 -0.63 0.69 7.00
CA HIS A 174 -1.17 2.06 7.07
C HIS A 174 -1.55 2.60 5.68
N PHE A 175 -0.72 2.32 4.67
CA PHE A 175 -0.97 2.73 3.29
C PHE A 175 -2.24 2.06 2.73
N VAL A 176 -2.42 0.77 2.97
CA VAL A 176 -3.63 0.03 2.58
C VAL A 176 -4.86 0.60 3.28
N HIS A 177 -4.79 0.86 4.58
CA HIS A 177 -5.89 1.49 5.33
C HIS A 177 -6.22 2.87 4.75
N TYR A 178 -5.23 3.72 4.49
CA TYR A 178 -5.44 5.03 3.90
C TYR A 178 -6.11 4.95 2.52
N THR A 179 -5.66 4.04 1.67
CA THR A 179 -6.19 3.93 0.28
C THR A 179 -7.60 3.35 0.21
N HIS A 180 -8.01 2.57 1.21
CA HIS A 180 -9.33 1.93 1.27
C HIS A 180 -10.34 2.70 2.15
N ALA A 181 -9.89 3.54 3.09
CA ALA A 181 -10.74 4.42 3.85
C ALA A 181 -10.96 5.73 3.07
N THR A 182 -12.19 6.04 2.72
CA THR A 182 -12.53 7.20 1.88
C THR A 182 -13.51 8.16 2.56
N ASN A 183 -13.91 7.88 3.81
CA ASN A 183 -14.90 8.66 4.53
C ASN A 183 -14.48 10.11 4.73
N PHE A 184 -13.22 10.42 5.00
CA PHE A 184 -12.73 11.80 5.13
C PHE A 184 -13.02 12.67 3.90
N LYS A 185 -13.05 12.11 2.68
CA LYS A 185 -13.42 12.86 1.46
C LYS A 185 -14.89 13.26 1.48
N ALA A 186 -15.75 12.37 2.00
CA ALA A 186 -17.16 12.65 2.15
C ALA A 186 -17.42 13.72 3.23
N GLU A 187 -16.70 13.67 4.35
CA GLU A 187 -16.76 14.67 5.41
C GLU A 187 -16.35 16.06 4.91
N MET A 188 -15.24 16.13 4.17
CA MET A 188 -14.80 17.39 3.59
C MET A 188 -15.78 17.94 2.54
N LEU A 189 -16.37 17.07 1.71
CA LEU A 189 -17.42 17.49 0.79
C LEU A 189 -18.64 18.01 1.57
N ALA A 190 -19.04 17.33 2.64
CA ALA A 190 -20.12 17.76 3.50
C ALA A 190 -19.85 19.12 4.12
N GLN A 191 -18.63 19.36 4.62
CA GLN A 191 -18.24 20.66 5.15
C GLN A 191 -18.28 21.76 4.07
N GLN A 192 -17.71 21.50 2.90
CA GLN A 192 -17.75 22.45 1.78
C GLN A 192 -19.19 22.80 1.36
N LEU A 193 -20.07 21.80 1.30
CA LEU A 193 -21.48 22.02 1.01
C LEU A 193 -22.16 22.85 2.10
N ALA A 194 -21.86 22.56 3.37
CA ALA A 194 -22.42 23.33 4.49
C ALA A 194 -21.96 24.80 4.46
N ASP A 195 -20.70 25.05 4.15
CA ASP A 195 -20.14 26.40 4.04
C ASP A 195 -20.76 27.22 2.89
N HIS A 196 -21.10 26.54 1.78
CA HIS A 196 -21.66 27.24 0.59
C HIS A 196 -23.16 27.32 0.57
N LEU A 197 -23.89 26.32 1.10
CA LEU A 197 -25.32 26.18 0.96
C LEU A 197 -26.07 26.28 2.30
N GLY A 198 -25.37 26.30 3.41
CA GLY A 198 -25.89 26.13 4.76
C GLY A 198 -26.10 24.67 5.14
N ALA A 199 -26.05 24.37 6.45
CA ALA A 199 -26.03 23.01 7.00
C ALA A 199 -27.31 22.21 6.63
N GLU A 200 -28.47 22.84 6.60
CA GLU A 200 -29.75 22.18 6.27
C GLU A 200 -29.78 21.67 4.83
N ARG A 201 -29.37 22.52 3.88
CA ARG A 201 -29.31 22.16 2.46
C ARG A 201 -28.23 21.11 2.17
N ALA A 202 -27.07 21.21 2.83
CA ALA A 202 -26.02 20.23 2.73
C ALA A 202 -26.50 18.86 3.22
N ALA A 203 -27.23 18.79 4.34
CA ALA A 203 -27.78 17.54 4.87
C ALA A 203 -28.81 16.90 3.94
N GLU A 204 -29.58 17.68 3.17
CA GLU A 204 -30.49 17.17 2.14
C GLU A 204 -29.75 16.49 1.00
N LEU A 205 -28.60 17.03 0.59
CA LEU A 205 -27.79 16.52 -0.51
C LEU A 205 -26.96 15.28 -0.10
N MET A 206 -26.73 15.07 1.18
CA MET A 206 -25.96 13.94 1.71
C MET A 206 -26.77 13.07 2.68
N PRO A 207 -27.89 12.47 2.25
CA PRO A 207 -28.83 11.77 3.13
C PRO A 207 -28.22 10.53 3.82
N LEU A 208 -27.18 9.91 3.24
CA LEU A 208 -26.50 8.75 3.83
C LEU A 208 -25.67 9.10 5.07
N MET A 209 -25.20 10.34 5.19
CA MET A 209 -24.51 10.80 6.39
C MET A 209 -25.48 11.11 7.54
N ARG A 210 -26.70 11.54 7.22
CA ARG A 210 -27.76 11.84 8.20
C ARG A 210 -28.31 10.59 8.89
N ASN A 211 -28.42 9.45 8.18
CA ASN A 211 -29.01 8.23 8.72
C ASN A 211 -28.10 7.47 9.70
N ARG A 212 -26.80 7.76 9.74
CA ARG A 212 -25.88 7.11 10.68
C ARG A 212 -26.00 7.63 12.11
N SER A 213 -26.29 8.91 12.30
CA SER A 213 -26.48 9.49 13.63
C SER A 213 -27.86 9.15 14.23
N SER A 214 -28.92 9.00 13.41
CA SER A 214 -30.28 8.68 13.89
C SER A 214 -30.49 7.19 14.19
N ALA A 215 -29.81 6.28 13.52
CA ALA A 215 -29.89 4.85 13.81
C ALA A 215 -29.23 4.45 15.14
N ARG A 216 -28.27 5.24 15.63
CA ARG A 216 -27.63 5.03 16.94
C ARG A 216 -28.46 5.48 18.15
N ALA A 217 -29.49 6.28 17.93
CA ALA A 217 -30.32 6.83 19.01
C ALA A 217 -31.47 5.90 19.46
N THR A 218 -31.72 4.77 18.77
CA THR A 218 -32.86 3.89 19.07
C THR A 218 -32.50 2.57 19.78
N ASP A 219 -31.22 2.17 19.79
CA ASP A 219 -30.79 0.98 20.51
C ASP A 219 -29.96 1.37 21.71
N GLY A 220 -30.57 1.23 22.91
CA GLY A 220 -30.06 1.67 24.21
C GLY A 220 -28.78 0.98 24.69
N GLU A 221 -27.71 0.97 23.91
CA GLU A 221 -26.37 0.62 24.37
C GLU A 221 -25.52 1.89 24.55
N GLN A 222 -25.02 2.06 25.78
CA GLN A 222 -24.09 3.11 26.18
C GLN A 222 -22.76 2.91 25.44
N GLY A 223 -22.71 3.34 24.19
CA GLY A 223 -21.45 3.59 23.45
C GLY A 223 -20.91 4.96 23.80
N SER A 224 -19.62 5.10 23.93
CA SER A 224 -18.87 6.33 24.20
C SER A 224 -19.46 7.55 23.45
N PRO A 225 -19.49 8.73 24.06
CA PRO A 225 -20.08 9.91 23.44
C PRO A 225 -19.26 10.29 22.20
N GLY A 226 -19.75 9.86 21.04
CA GLY A 226 -19.42 10.52 19.79
C GLY A 226 -20.00 11.91 19.89
N GLY A 227 -19.15 12.93 19.96
CA GLY A 227 -19.60 14.31 20.11
C GLY A 227 -20.59 14.65 19.01
N ASP A 228 -21.69 15.31 19.40
CA ASP A 228 -22.54 16.01 18.48
C ASP A 228 -21.64 16.82 17.55
N ILE A 229 -21.83 16.66 16.25
CA ILE A 229 -21.27 17.60 15.28
C ILE A 229 -22.06 18.90 15.52
N ALA A 230 -21.68 19.65 16.54
CA ALA A 230 -22.06 21.04 16.66
C ALA A 230 -21.48 21.72 15.42
N ALA A 231 -22.34 22.28 14.59
CA ALA A 231 -21.91 23.06 13.44
C ALA A 231 -20.82 24.04 13.93
N ALA A 232 -19.60 23.81 13.53
CA ALA A 232 -18.52 24.74 13.85
C ALA A 232 -18.91 26.11 13.26
N PRO A 233 -18.70 27.19 14.00
CA PRO A 233 -18.95 28.51 13.46
C PRO A 233 -18.12 28.69 12.19
N PRO A 234 -18.64 29.40 11.17
CA PRO A 234 -17.93 29.57 9.91
C PRO A 234 -16.56 30.17 10.20
N ALA A 235 -15.51 29.46 9.74
CA ALA A 235 -14.13 29.89 9.90
C ALA A 235 -13.89 31.15 9.05
N THR A 236 -14.11 32.30 9.63
CA THR A 236 -13.74 33.59 9.06
C THR A 236 -12.23 33.76 9.28
N GLY A 237 -11.42 33.43 8.29
CA GLY A 237 -9.99 33.76 8.34
C GLY A 237 -8.99 32.81 7.68
N ALA A 238 -9.40 31.73 7.04
CA ALA A 238 -8.47 30.68 6.58
C ALA A 238 -8.10 30.78 5.09
N ALA A 239 -7.63 31.92 4.60
CA ALA A 239 -7.16 32.01 3.21
C ALA A 239 -5.75 31.44 2.98
N HIS A 240 -4.96 31.17 4.01
CA HIS A 240 -3.55 30.80 3.88
C HIS A 240 -3.27 29.29 4.03
N GLY A 241 -4.22 28.49 4.52
CA GLY A 241 -4.07 27.04 4.67
C GLY A 241 -4.57 26.19 3.49
N LEU A 242 -5.34 26.79 2.57
CA LEU A 242 -6.02 26.06 1.50
C LEU A 242 -5.12 25.45 0.42
N GLY A 243 -3.89 25.91 0.28
CA GLY A 243 -2.93 25.38 -0.69
C GLY A 243 -2.53 23.93 -0.36
N SER A 244 -2.18 23.65 0.89
CA SER A 244 -1.75 22.32 1.34
C SER A 244 -2.92 21.34 1.38
N VAL A 245 -4.10 21.80 1.80
CA VAL A 245 -5.35 21.04 1.78
C VAL A 245 -5.72 20.67 0.34
N ARG A 246 -5.55 21.58 -0.62
CA ARG A 246 -5.84 21.33 -2.03
C ARG A 246 -4.97 20.23 -2.64
N LEU A 247 -3.72 20.05 -2.18
CA LEU A 247 -2.82 18.98 -2.62
C LEU A 247 -3.25 17.61 -2.07
N LEU A 248 -3.77 17.55 -0.84
CA LEU A 248 -4.35 16.32 -0.27
C LEU A 248 -5.57 15.84 -1.06
N PHE A 249 -6.29 16.77 -1.70
CA PHE A 249 -7.53 16.54 -2.45
C PHE A 249 -7.39 16.76 -3.95
N ALA A 250 -6.17 16.90 -4.48
CA ALA A 250 -5.99 16.89 -5.93
C ALA A 250 -6.73 15.68 -6.51
N PRO A 251 -7.54 15.88 -7.57
CA PRO A 251 -8.29 14.79 -8.16
C PRO A 251 -7.33 13.66 -8.51
N GLU A 252 -7.56 12.50 -7.92
CA GLU A 252 -6.92 11.29 -8.44
C GLU A 252 -7.38 11.13 -9.89
N PRO A 253 -6.48 10.72 -10.81
CA PRO A 253 -6.91 10.46 -12.18
C PRO A 253 -8.12 9.52 -12.15
N PRO A 254 -9.13 9.74 -13.02
CA PRO A 254 -10.35 8.95 -13.02
C PRO A 254 -9.99 7.46 -13.10
N ARG A 255 -10.38 6.72 -12.09
CA ARG A 255 -10.25 5.27 -12.08
C ARG A 255 -11.31 4.71 -13.03
N ASN A 256 -10.90 4.27 -14.21
CA ASN A 256 -11.77 3.61 -15.16
C ASN A 256 -12.05 2.19 -14.64
N GLY A 257 -13.08 2.03 -13.83
CA GLY A 257 -13.50 0.75 -13.28
C GLY A 257 -14.23 0.94 -11.97
N GLY A 258 -15.30 0.21 -11.73
CA GLY A 258 -15.98 0.21 -10.45
C GLY A 258 -15.02 -0.27 -9.37
N ILE A 259 -14.79 0.58 -8.35
CA ILE A 259 -14.05 0.16 -7.16
C ILE A 259 -15.06 -0.45 -6.22
N GLY A 260 -14.82 -1.64 -5.80
CA GLY A 260 -15.67 -2.35 -4.86
C GLY A 260 -15.11 -3.72 -4.59
N SER A 261 -15.87 -4.53 -3.91
CA SER A 261 -15.55 -5.95 -3.70
C SER A 261 -16.83 -6.67 -3.34
N ASN A 262 -16.89 -7.94 -3.71
CA ASN A 262 -17.98 -8.82 -3.30
C ASN A 262 -17.41 -10.05 -2.60
N ASN A 263 -18.14 -10.58 -1.64
CA ASN A 263 -17.95 -11.94 -1.19
C ASN A 263 -19.29 -12.61 -0.87
N TRP A 264 -19.34 -13.93 -1.00
CA TRP A 264 -20.51 -14.74 -0.74
C TRP A 264 -20.12 -15.98 0.05
N ALA A 265 -20.91 -16.31 1.04
CA ALA A 265 -20.84 -17.59 1.73
C ALA A 265 -22.14 -18.36 1.51
N ILE A 266 -22.01 -19.61 1.09
CA ILE A 266 -23.14 -20.52 0.88
C ILE A 266 -22.99 -21.69 1.86
N SER A 267 -24.03 -21.97 2.65
CA SER A 267 -24.03 -23.10 3.58
C SER A 267 -24.02 -24.45 2.85
N ALA A 268 -23.51 -25.48 3.47
CA ALA A 268 -23.48 -26.84 2.94
C ALA A 268 -24.88 -27.33 2.51
N ALA A 269 -25.94 -26.99 3.26
CA ALA A 269 -27.31 -27.37 2.96
C ALA A 269 -27.89 -26.77 1.68
N ARG A 270 -27.28 -25.66 1.18
CA ARG A 270 -27.68 -24.96 -0.06
C ARG A 270 -26.73 -25.21 -1.22
N SER A 271 -25.65 -25.93 -1.00
CA SER A 271 -24.65 -26.27 -2.01
C SER A 271 -24.93 -27.63 -2.62
N ALA A 272 -24.86 -27.75 -3.93
CA ALA A 272 -25.00 -29.05 -4.63
C ALA A 272 -23.88 -30.04 -4.26
N SER A 273 -22.71 -29.53 -3.81
CA SER A 273 -21.59 -30.37 -3.35
C SER A 273 -21.75 -30.89 -1.94
N GLY A 274 -22.75 -30.43 -1.17
CA GLY A 274 -22.91 -30.75 0.25
C GLY A 274 -21.86 -30.10 1.17
N HIS A 275 -21.01 -29.19 0.64
CA HIS A 275 -19.99 -28.49 1.39
C HIS A 275 -20.26 -26.98 1.39
N ALA A 276 -19.85 -26.29 2.45
CA ALA A 276 -19.87 -24.83 2.48
C ALA A 276 -18.93 -24.27 1.39
N MET A 277 -19.33 -23.17 0.77
CA MET A 277 -18.57 -22.49 -0.29
C MET A 277 -18.38 -21.02 0.06
N LEU A 278 -17.20 -20.49 -0.25
CA LEU A 278 -16.89 -19.06 -0.19
C LEU A 278 -16.40 -18.61 -1.56
N ALA A 279 -16.92 -17.50 -2.03
CA ALA A 279 -16.35 -16.75 -3.16
C ALA A 279 -15.99 -15.35 -2.70
N ASN A 280 -14.83 -14.84 -3.15
CA ASN A 280 -14.37 -13.49 -2.88
C ASN A 280 -13.86 -12.86 -4.17
N ASP A 281 -14.40 -11.71 -4.51
CA ASP A 281 -14.14 -10.98 -5.75
C ASP A 281 -13.78 -9.51 -5.43
N PRO A 282 -12.51 -9.23 -5.11
CA PRO A 282 -12.01 -7.87 -4.89
C PRO A 282 -11.84 -7.14 -6.22
N HIS A 283 -12.62 -6.07 -6.45
CA HIS A 283 -12.53 -5.23 -7.64
C HIS A 283 -11.43 -4.17 -7.46
N LEU A 284 -10.18 -4.58 -7.59
CA LEU A 284 -9.02 -3.72 -7.44
C LEU A 284 -8.57 -3.16 -8.80
N ASP A 285 -7.66 -2.19 -8.76
CA ASP A 285 -7.10 -1.59 -9.96
C ASP A 285 -6.29 -2.63 -10.76
N ASN A 286 -6.82 -3.06 -11.90
CA ASN A 286 -6.18 -4.05 -12.78
C ASN A 286 -5.00 -3.49 -13.60
N ARG A 287 -4.72 -2.19 -13.51
CA ARG A 287 -3.51 -1.59 -14.10
C ARG A 287 -2.25 -1.89 -13.30
N ILE A 288 -2.40 -2.34 -12.06
CA ILE A 288 -1.28 -2.79 -11.23
C ILE A 288 -0.88 -4.19 -11.69
N LEU A 289 0.24 -4.28 -12.39
CA LEU A 289 0.80 -5.56 -12.83
C LEU A 289 1.95 -5.98 -11.91
N PRO A 290 2.04 -7.26 -11.59
CA PRO A 290 1.27 -8.43 -12.02
C PRO A 290 -0.04 -8.65 -11.25
N GLY A 291 -0.60 -7.66 -10.61
CA GLY A 291 -1.79 -7.69 -9.78
C GLY A 291 -1.48 -7.45 -8.31
N MET A 292 -2.52 -7.05 -7.55
CA MET A 292 -2.38 -6.64 -6.15
C MET A 292 -2.03 -7.81 -5.24
N PHE A 293 -2.60 -8.99 -5.51
CA PHE A 293 -2.46 -10.17 -4.67
C PHE A 293 -1.34 -11.09 -5.13
N HIS A 294 -0.67 -11.70 -4.16
CA HIS A 294 0.29 -12.77 -4.34
C HIS A 294 -0.30 -14.07 -3.79
N PRO A 295 -0.76 -15.01 -4.64
CA PRO A 295 -1.22 -16.32 -4.20
C PRO A 295 -0.10 -17.13 -3.58
N VAL A 296 -0.39 -17.84 -2.49
CA VAL A 296 0.59 -18.69 -1.77
C VAL A 296 -0.10 -19.76 -0.93
N GLY A 297 0.55 -20.93 -0.83
CA GLY A 297 0.22 -21.95 0.15
C GLY A 297 1.26 -21.98 1.28
N LEU A 298 0.81 -22.08 2.52
CA LEU A 298 1.64 -22.05 3.73
C LEU A 298 1.37 -23.29 4.59
N PHE A 299 2.40 -24.10 4.82
CA PHE A 299 2.30 -25.37 5.52
C PHE A 299 3.41 -25.50 6.57
N ALA A 300 3.02 -25.62 7.83
CA ALA A 300 3.86 -25.93 8.98
C ALA A 300 3.03 -26.63 10.06
N PRO A 301 3.62 -27.19 11.11
CA PRO A 301 2.87 -27.73 12.24
C PRO A 301 1.87 -26.70 12.78
N GLY A 302 0.57 -27.04 12.74
CA GLY A 302 -0.54 -26.16 13.13
C GLY A 302 -0.93 -25.09 12.11
N ILE A 303 -0.31 -25.07 10.93
CA ILE A 303 -0.65 -24.16 9.83
C ILE A 303 -0.80 -24.94 8.54
N GLN A 304 -2.02 -24.97 7.99
CA GLN A 304 -2.33 -25.46 6.66
C GLN A 304 -3.26 -24.45 6.01
N ALA A 305 -2.69 -23.58 5.21
CA ALA A 305 -3.43 -22.44 4.68
C ALA A 305 -3.08 -22.19 3.21
N VAL A 306 -4.09 -21.87 2.40
CA VAL A 306 -3.94 -21.48 1.01
C VAL A 306 -4.78 -20.26 0.74
N GLY A 307 -4.24 -19.34 -0.05
CA GLY A 307 -4.94 -18.10 -0.35
C GLY A 307 -4.02 -17.08 -1.01
N ALA A 308 -4.22 -15.82 -0.67
CA ALA A 308 -3.39 -14.75 -1.19
C ALA A 308 -3.08 -13.68 -0.13
N THR A 309 -1.95 -13.03 -0.30
CA THR A 309 -1.49 -11.91 0.51
C THR A 309 -1.18 -10.71 -0.36
N LEU A 310 -0.91 -9.57 0.26
CA LEU A 310 -0.28 -8.43 -0.41
C LEU A 310 1.25 -8.59 -0.36
N PRO A 311 1.97 -8.34 -1.46
CA PRO A 311 3.44 -8.34 -1.44
C PRO A 311 3.98 -7.36 -0.38
N GLY A 312 4.72 -7.89 0.58
CA GLY A 312 5.20 -7.17 1.75
C GLY A 312 4.47 -7.51 3.06
N LEU A 313 3.40 -8.33 3.03
CA LEU A 313 2.72 -8.82 4.23
C LEU A 313 2.92 -10.33 4.43
N PRO A 314 3.29 -10.78 5.64
CA PRO A 314 3.33 -12.20 5.98
C PRO A 314 1.93 -12.79 6.16
N GLY A 315 1.82 -14.10 6.03
CA GLY A 315 0.57 -14.84 6.18
C GLY A 315 -0.36 -14.68 4.97
N LEU A 316 -1.66 -14.74 5.20
CA LEU A 316 -2.71 -14.59 4.18
C LEU A 316 -3.67 -13.46 4.55
N LEU A 317 -4.06 -12.66 3.56
CA LEU A 317 -5.10 -11.65 3.70
C LEU A 317 -6.49 -12.23 3.42
N LEU A 318 -6.58 -13.19 2.50
CA LEU A 318 -7.79 -13.92 2.15
C LEU A 318 -7.41 -15.36 1.78
N GLY A 319 -8.33 -16.29 1.97
CA GLY A 319 -8.07 -17.70 1.68
C GLY A 319 -8.80 -18.67 2.60
N ARG A 320 -8.19 -19.81 2.83
CA ARG A 320 -8.72 -20.82 3.75
C ARG A 320 -7.63 -21.54 4.53
N THR A 321 -7.99 -21.99 5.72
CA THR A 321 -7.28 -23.00 6.50
C THR A 321 -8.02 -24.33 6.44
N GLU A 322 -7.62 -25.32 7.25
CA GLU A 322 -8.37 -26.57 7.42
C GLU A 322 -9.77 -26.33 8.01
N HIS A 323 -9.96 -25.25 8.77
CA HIS A 323 -11.15 -25.05 9.59
C HIS A 323 -12.03 -23.88 9.12
N VAL A 324 -11.43 -22.86 8.53
CA VAL A 324 -12.09 -21.60 8.19
C VAL A 324 -11.70 -21.15 6.79
N ALA A 325 -12.68 -20.71 5.99
CA ALA A 325 -12.48 -19.93 4.81
C ALA A 325 -12.86 -18.48 5.09
N PHE A 326 -12.07 -17.51 4.63
CA PHE A 326 -12.31 -16.09 4.84
C PHE A 326 -12.00 -15.29 3.59
N GLY A 327 -12.82 -14.28 3.36
CA GLY A 327 -12.68 -13.32 2.28
C GLY A 327 -12.78 -11.91 2.84
N VAL A 328 -12.26 -10.95 2.11
CA VAL A 328 -12.25 -9.54 2.50
C VAL A 328 -13.01 -8.68 1.50
N THR A 329 -13.70 -7.69 2.01
CA THR A 329 -14.30 -6.60 1.23
C THR A 329 -14.19 -5.31 2.01
N ASN A 330 -14.23 -4.17 1.33
CA ASN A 330 -14.20 -2.89 2.00
C ASN A 330 -15.54 -2.64 2.73
N ALA A 331 -15.47 -2.41 4.03
CA ALA A 331 -16.63 -2.16 4.87
C ALA A 331 -17.13 -0.70 4.81
N TYR A 332 -16.38 0.21 4.20
CA TYR A 332 -16.65 1.66 4.18
C TYR A 332 -16.98 2.22 5.57
N GLY A 333 -16.30 1.71 6.59
CA GLY A 333 -16.42 2.20 7.96
C GLY A 333 -15.92 3.63 8.09
N ASP A 334 -16.41 4.30 9.11
CA ASP A 334 -15.93 5.61 9.55
C ASP A 334 -14.66 5.41 10.39
N VAL A 335 -13.49 5.57 9.75
CA VAL A 335 -12.17 5.22 10.31
C VAL A 335 -11.12 6.31 10.10
N GLN A 336 -11.52 7.44 9.52
CA GLN A 336 -10.66 8.61 9.31
C GLN A 336 -11.46 9.87 9.59
N ASP A 337 -10.94 10.71 10.46
CA ASP A 337 -11.53 12.00 10.83
C ASP A 337 -10.65 13.16 10.35
N VAL A 338 -11.27 14.26 9.99
CA VAL A 338 -10.60 15.51 9.68
C VAL A 338 -10.91 16.53 10.78
N TYR A 339 -9.87 17.03 11.42
CA TYR A 339 -9.98 18.07 12.45
C TYR A 339 -9.63 19.42 11.85
N VAL A 340 -10.44 20.44 12.19
CA VAL A 340 -10.18 21.83 11.83
C VAL A 340 -9.66 22.55 13.07
N GLU A 341 -8.36 22.89 13.04
CA GLU A 341 -7.74 23.60 14.14
C GLU A 341 -8.13 25.10 14.13
N THR A 342 -8.37 25.65 15.30
CA THR A 342 -8.61 27.09 15.47
C THR A 342 -7.27 27.79 15.63
N LEU A 343 -6.96 28.72 14.73
CA LEU A 343 -5.77 29.55 14.84
C LEU A 343 -5.90 30.51 16.02
N ASP A 344 -4.79 30.73 16.72
CA ASP A 344 -4.73 31.75 17.75
C ASP A 344 -4.73 33.16 17.10
N PRO A 345 -5.74 34.00 17.30
CA PRO A 345 -5.81 35.31 16.68
C PRO A 345 -4.71 36.28 17.17
N GLU A 346 -4.14 36.01 18.35
CA GLU A 346 -3.07 36.85 18.94
C GLU A 346 -1.67 36.36 18.54
N ASN A 347 -1.56 35.08 18.09
CA ASN A 347 -0.27 34.51 17.72
C ASN A 347 -0.42 33.60 16.49
N PRO A 348 -0.06 34.03 15.28
CA PRO A 348 -0.25 33.27 14.04
C PRO A 348 0.60 31.99 13.94
N GLU A 349 1.58 31.79 14.84
CA GLU A 349 2.40 30.57 14.93
C GLU A 349 1.83 29.53 15.91
N HIS A 350 0.60 29.80 16.44
CA HIS A 350 -0.07 28.95 17.43
C HIS A 350 -1.48 28.57 16.97
N TYR A 351 -1.99 27.49 17.55
CA TYR A 351 -3.38 27.06 17.48
C TYR A 351 -3.97 26.95 18.89
N LEU A 352 -5.30 26.94 18.98
CA LEU A 352 -6.02 26.84 20.24
C LEU A 352 -6.51 25.39 20.46
N GLU A 353 -6.10 24.78 21.55
CA GLU A 353 -6.59 23.48 22.02
C GLU A 353 -7.10 23.59 23.44
N GLY A 354 -8.38 23.35 23.64
CA GLY A 354 -9.03 23.48 24.96
C GLY A 354 -8.83 24.86 25.61
N GLY A 355 -8.81 25.92 24.83
CA GLY A 355 -8.59 27.29 25.26
C GLY A 355 -7.10 27.63 25.55
N ARG A 356 -6.18 26.75 25.29
CA ARG A 356 -4.73 26.99 25.43
C ARG A 356 -4.11 27.29 24.08
N SER A 357 -3.25 28.29 24.03
CA SER A 357 -2.43 28.63 22.86
C SER A 357 -1.22 27.70 22.81
N LEU A 358 -1.13 26.89 21.76
CA LEU A 358 -0.05 25.92 21.57
C LEU A 358 0.71 26.22 20.28
N PRO A 359 2.05 26.16 20.27
CA PRO A 359 2.85 26.45 19.08
C PRO A 359 2.71 25.35 18.03
N PHE A 360 2.68 25.74 16.76
CA PHE A 360 2.84 24.80 15.65
C PHE A 360 4.20 24.12 15.70
N ARG A 361 4.21 22.83 15.49
CA ARG A 361 5.43 22.08 15.22
C ARG A 361 5.69 22.05 13.72
N ARG A 362 6.66 22.81 13.26
CA ARG A 362 7.10 22.78 11.86
C ARG A 362 7.96 21.54 11.60
N ASN A 363 7.70 20.90 10.46
CA ASN A 363 8.49 19.77 9.98
C ASN A 363 8.85 20.05 8.50
N GLU A 364 10.07 20.52 8.27
CA GLU A 364 10.58 20.75 6.93
C GLU A 364 11.09 19.44 6.34
N GLN A 365 10.70 19.17 5.10
CA GLN A 365 11.11 17.97 4.39
C GLN A 365 11.53 18.34 2.95
N LEU A 366 12.68 17.84 2.53
CA LEU A 366 13.15 17.98 1.16
C LEU A 366 12.61 16.79 0.32
N ILE A 367 12.14 17.09 -0.87
CA ILE A 367 11.69 16.09 -1.84
C ILE A 367 12.59 16.22 -3.08
N SER A 368 13.42 15.21 -3.27
CA SER A 368 14.26 15.16 -4.48
C SER A 368 13.41 14.83 -5.70
N VAL A 369 13.57 15.61 -6.76
CA VAL A 369 12.84 15.43 -8.03
C VAL A 369 13.86 15.19 -9.15
N LYS A 370 13.69 14.08 -9.88
CA LYS A 370 14.50 13.82 -11.07
C LYS A 370 14.21 14.87 -12.14
N ASP A 371 15.25 15.57 -12.56
CA ASP A 371 15.18 16.66 -13.54
C ASP A 371 16.38 16.56 -14.46
N GLY A 372 16.15 16.16 -15.72
CA GLY A 372 17.21 15.97 -16.71
C GLY A 372 17.98 17.24 -17.07
N ASP A 373 17.38 18.42 -16.81
CA ASP A 373 17.98 19.72 -17.10
C ASP A 373 18.74 20.30 -15.89
N ALA A 374 18.58 19.72 -14.71
CA ALA A 374 19.25 20.19 -13.49
C ALA A 374 20.68 19.63 -13.39
N PRO A 375 21.63 20.40 -12.81
CA PRO A 375 22.95 19.89 -12.49
C PRO A 375 22.87 18.64 -11.61
N GLY A 376 23.49 17.54 -12.07
CA GLY A 376 23.39 16.25 -11.39
C GLY A 376 22.08 15.49 -11.63
N GLY A 377 21.18 15.99 -12.50
CA GLY A 377 19.93 15.31 -12.85
C GLY A 377 18.85 15.30 -11.76
N MET A 378 19.01 16.13 -10.71
CA MET A 378 18.08 16.22 -9.56
C MET A 378 17.89 17.68 -9.15
N ARG A 379 16.66 18.02 -8.71
CA ARG A 379 16.32 19.25 -7.99
C ARG A 379 15.61 18.93 -6.67
N GLU A 380 15.60 19.88 -5.75
CA GLU A 380 14.92 19.76 -4.45
C GLU A 380 13.89 20.88 -4.27
#